data_e8f395b27b1a8818ae438f78e3baf56c
#
_entry.id   e8f395b27b1a8818ae438f78e3baf56c
#
_cell.length_a   1.000
_cell.length_b   1.000
_cell.length_c   1.000
_cell.angle_alpha   90.00
_cell.angle_beta   90.00
_cell.angle_gamma   90.00
#
_symmetry.space_group_name_H-M   'P 1'
#
loop_
_entity.id
_entity.type
_entity.pdbx_description
1 polymer ?
#
loop_
_entity_poly.entity_id
_entity_poly.type
_entity_poly.pdbx_seq_one_letter_code
_entity_poly.pdbx_strand_id
1 'polypeptide(L)'
;MTSFNGKATILYVEDNPDNRTLVRRILLSEDYGLLEAQNAAQALEVLKETRPDLILMDINMPDMDGYTLTSRIKTMPGFERVPIIALTANVMRGDKEKTLEAGCDGYIQKPLDIDQLLREVARFLSRRDNG
;
A
#
# COMPACT_ATOMS: atom_id res chain seq x y z
N MET A 1 11.57 4.25 19.23
CA MET A 1 11.60 5.30 18.25
C MET A 1 12.27 4.83 17.00
N THR A 2 11.81 5.30 15.96
CA THR A 2 12.37 4.86 14.72
C THR A 2 13.72 5.48 14.49
N SER A 3 14.54 4.77 13.83
CA SER A 3 15.85 5.24 13.48
C SER A 3 15.85 6.05 12.20
N PHE A 4 14.72 6.22 11.57
CA PHE A 4 14.67 6.94 10.31
C PHE A 4 14.76 8.43 10.55
N ASN A 5 15.64 9.06 9.84
CA ASN A 5 15.67 10.49 9.79
C ASN A 5 14.67 11.02 8.80
N GLY A 6 14.08 10.16 8.08
CA GLY A 6 13.22 10.57 7.02
C GLY A 6 11.77 10.35 7.34
N LYS A 7 11.07 9.93 6.35
CA LYS A 7 9.63 9.83 6.37
C LYS A 7 9.18 8.45 6.82
N ALA A 8 7.90 8.21 6.69
CA ALA A 8 7.24 7.03 7.18
C ALA A 8 7.68 5.75 6.46
N THR A 9 7.28 4.62 7.03
CA THR A 9 7.55 3.30 6.46
C THR A 9 6.34 2.82 5.67
N ILE A 10 6.58 2.33 4.46
CA ILE A 10 5.54 1.88 3.56
C ILE A 10 5.71 0.40 3.28
N LEU A 11 4.62 -0.35 3.37
CA LEU A 11 4.61 -1.75 2.92
C LEU A 11 4.06 -1.78 1.50
N TYR A 12 4.79 -2.38 0.58
CA TYR A 12 4.36 -2.53 -0.80
C TYR A 12 4.12 -4.01 -1.10
N VAL A 13 2.89 -4.35 -1.42
CA VAL A 13 2.50 -5.73 -1.73
C VAL A 13 2.34 -5.86 -3.24
N GLU A 14 3.24 -6.61 -3.87
CA GLU A 14 3.30 -6.71 -5.32
C GLU A 14 4.07 -7.96 -5.71
N ASP A 15 3.50 -8.79 -6.58
CA ASP A 15 4.15 -10.03 -6.98
C ASP A 15 5.17 -9.86 -8.10
N ASN A 16 5.07 -8.79 -8.88
CA ASN A 16 5.96 -8.57 -10.01
C ASN A 16 7.29 -7.93 -9.55
N PRO A 17 8.43 -8.59 -9.77
CA PRO A 17 9.70 -8.05 -9.27
C PRO A 17 10.13 -6.76 -9.96
N ASP A 18 9.76 -6.56 -11.22
CA ASP A 18 10.13 -5.33 -11.91
C ASP A 18 9.37 -4.15 -11.33
N ASN A 19 8.09 -4.35 -11.02
CA ASN A 19 7.30 -3.30 -10.38
C ASN A 19 7.85 -2.99 -9.00
N ARG A 20 8.23 -4.03 -8.24
CA ARG A 20 8.82 -3.80 -6.92
C ARG A 20 10.09 -2.99 -7.00
N THR A 21 10.95 -3.30 -7.98
CA THR A 21 12.21 -2.58 -8.15
C THR A 21 11.95 -1.10 -8.46
N LEU A 22 11.02 -0.83 -9.36
CA LEU A 22 10.71 0.54 -9.74
C LEU A 22 10.21 1.35 -8.56
N VAL A 23 9.20 0.83 -7.87
CA VAL A 23 8.59 1.55 -6.76
C VAL A 23 9.59 1.68 -5.61
N ARG A 24 10.41 0.65 -5.40
CA ARG A 24 11.46 0.72 -4.37
C ARG A 24 12.38 1.90 -4.60
N ARG A 25 12.86 2.07 -5.84
CA ARG A 25 13.75 3.18 -6.15
C ARG A 25 13.08 4.52 -5.92
N ILE A 26 11.83 4.63 -6.32
CA ILE A 26 11.09 5.87 -6.16
C ILE A 26 10.93 6.23 -4.69
N LEU A 27 10.46 5.29 -3.89
CA LEU A 27 10.17 5.56 -2.49
C LEU A 27 11.43 5.79 -1.68
N LEU A 28 12.47 5.01 -1.94
CA LEU A 28 13.72 5.21 -1.21
C LEU A 28 14.38 6.53 -1.56
N SER A 29 14.21 7.00 -2.79
CA SER A 29 14.78 8.29 -3.19
C SER A 29 14.09 9.45 -2.46
N GLU A 30 12.91 9.23 -1.93
CA GLU A 30 12.17 10.23 -1.16
C GLU A 30 12.28 9.99 0.34
N ASP A 31 13.24 9.16 0.74
CA ASP A 31 13.54 8.88 2.14
C ASP A 31 12.48 8.10 2.89
N TYR A 32 11.55 7.47 2.20
CA TYR A 32 10.61 6.57 2.85
C TYR A 32 11.31 5.26 3.19
N GLY A 33 10.95 4.67 4.32
CA GLY A 33 11.34 3.31 4.61
C GLY A 33 10.43 2.37 3.83
N LEU A 34 10.94 1.22 3.43
CA LEU A 34 10.18 0.31 2.59
C LEU A 34 10.25 -1.12 3.09
N LEU A 35 9.07 -1.73 3.18
CA LEU A 35 8.91 -3.16 3.39
C LEU A 35 8.23 -3.72 2.14
N GLU A 36 8.59 -4.94 1.76
CA GLU A 36 8.04 -5.53 0.53
C GLU A 36 7.47 -6.92 0.81
N ALA A 37 6.40 -7.25 0.11
CA ALA A 37 5.81 -8.58 0.16
C ALA A 37 5.39 -8.97 -1.25
N GLN A 38 5.63 -10.23 -1.60
CA GLN A 38 5.33 -10.73 -2.94
C GLN A 38 3.94 -11.34 -3.03
N ASN A 39 3.32 -11.59 -1.89
CA ASN A 39 2.01 -12.23 -1.86
C ASN A 39 1.36 -11.96 -0.52
N ALA A 40 0.14 -12.45 -0.37
CA ALA A 40 -0.64 -12.20 0.83
C ALA A 40 0.01 -12.82 2.07
N ALA A 41 0.55 -14.02 1.95
CA ALA A 41 1.17 -14.68 3.08
C ALA A 41 2.35 -13.87 3.61
N GLN A 42 3.19 -13.39 2.70
CA GLN A 42 4.32 -12.56 3.11
C GLN A 42 3.86 -11.26 3.73
N ALA A 43 2.82 -10.65 3.16
CA ALA A 43 2.29 -9.40 3.71
C ALA A 43 1.84 -9.61 5.15
N LEU A 44 1.11 -10.68 5.41
CA LEU A 44 0.64 -10.96 6.76
C LEU A 44 1.78 -11.26 7.72
N GLU A 45 2.85 -11.92 7.23
CA GLU A 45 4.03 -12.15 8.05
C GLU A 45 4.70 -10.84 8.45
N VAL A 46 4.85 -9.93 7.50
CA VAL A 46 5.43 -8.62 7.79
C VAL A 46 4.60 -7.90 8.85
N LEU A 47 3.28 -7.96 8.72
CA LEU A 47 2.38 -7.23 9.60
C LEU A 47 2.32 -7.81 11.01
N LYS A 48 2.79 -9.04 11.20
CA LYS A 48 2.89 -9.60 12.55
C LYS A 48 3.96 -8.89 13.36
N GLU A 49 4.98 -8.40 12.71
CA GLU A 49 6.15 -7.85 13.39
C GLU A 49 6.30 -6.36 13.26
N THR A 50 5.68 -5.76 12.24
CA THR A 50 5.86 -4.35 11.96
C THR A 50 4.53 -3.75 11.52
N ARG A 51 4.24 -2.56 12.00
CA ARG A 51 3.08 -1.82 11.54
C ARG A 51 3.57 -0.69 10.66
N PRO A 52 3.38 -0.79 9.34
CA PRO A 52 3.76 0.30 8.45
C PRO A 52 2.84 1.50 8.63
N ASP A 53 3.28 2.62 8.12
CA ASP A 53 2.48 3.84 8.18
C ASP A 53 1.49 3.92 7.02
N LEU A 54 1.75 3.17 5.98
CA LEU A 54 0.90 3.15 4.79
C LEU A 54 1.16 1.86 4.03
N ILE A 55 0.15 1.35 3.35
CA ILE A 55 0.26 0.13 2.54
C ILE A 55 -0.12 0.44 1.10
N LEU A 56 0.75 0.06 0.16
CA LEU A 56 0.43 0.06 -1.26
C LEU A 56 0.07 -1.37 -1.63
N MET A 57 -1.13 -1.57 -2.13
CA MET A 57 -1.68 -2.91 -2.35
C MET A 57 -2.00 -3.14 -3.81
N ASP A 58 -1.24 -4.02 -4.47
CA ASP A 58 -1.57 -4.42 -5.82
C ASP A 58 -2.82 -5.30 -5.77
N ILE A 59 -3.85 -4.88 -6.47
CA ILE A 59 -5.12 -5.59 -6.48
C ILE A 59 -5.09 -6.79 -7.42
N ASN A 60 -4.22 -6.78 -8.42
CA ASN A 60 -4.23 -7.76 -9.49
C ASN A 60 -3.23 -8.91 -9.30
N MET A 61 -3.06 -9.38 -8.08
CA MET A 61 -2.17 -10.51 -7.83
C MET A 61 -2.89 -11.84 -8.07
N PRO A 62 -2.19 -12.83 -8.64
CA PRO A 62 -2.85 -14.10 -8.97
C PRO A 62 -3.21 -14.97 -7.79
N ASP A 63 -2.45 -14.89 -6.70
CA ASP A 63 -2.63 -15.82 -5.57
C ASP A 63 -3.73 -15.42 -4.62
N MET A 64 -3.95 -14.15 -4.44
CA MET A 64 -5.01 -13.68 -3.57
C MET A 64 -5.50 -12.35 -4.06
N ASP A 65 -6.81 -12.21 -4.04
CA ASP A 65 -7.48 -10.96 -4.34
C ASP A 65 -7.03 -9.90 -3.33
N GLY A 66 -6.50 -8.81 -3.83
CA GLY A 66 -6.06 -7.71 -2.97
C GLY A 66 -7.19 -7.10 -2.17
N TYR A 67 -8.42 -7.18 -2.68
CA TYR A 67 -9.58 -6.70 -1.92
C TYR A 67 -9.78 -7.53 -0.66
N THR A 68 -9.67 -8.85 -0.79
CA THR A 68 -9.82 -9.75 0.36
C THR A 68 -8.72 -9.49 1.39
N LEU A 69 -7.48 -9.33 0.91
CA LEU A 69 -6.38 -9.05 1.81
C LEU A 69 -6.57 -7.72 2.53
N THR A 70 -7.01 -6.69 1.80
CA THR A 70 -7.28 -5.39 2.40
C THR A 70 -8.33 -5.48 3.51
N SER A 71 -9.44 -6.16 3.23
CA SER A 71 -10.49 -6.34 4.24
C SER A 71 -9.94 -7.01 5.48
N ARG A 72 -9.11 -8.02 5.27
CA ARG A 72 -8.54 -8.78 6.37
C ARG A 72 -7.62 -7.92 7.21
N ILE A 73 -6.78 -7.12 6.57
CA ILE A 73 -5.86 -6.25 7.29
C ILE A 73 -6.63 -5.22 8.12
N LYS A 74 -7.69 -4.66 7.55
CA LYS A 74 -8.46 -3.63 8.24
C LYS A 74 -9.17 -4.15 9.48
N THR A 75 -9.36 -5.47 9.58
CA THR A 75 -9.96 -6.06 10.78
C THR A 75 -8.93 -6.43 11.84
N MET A 76 -7.65 -6.33 11.53
CA MET A 76 -6.61 -6.67 12.48
C MET A 76 -6.44 -5.54 13.49
N PRO A 77 -6.29 -5.88 14.79
CA PRO A 77 -6.12 -4.84 15.81
C PRO A 77 -4.91 -3.96 15.52
N GLY A 78 -5.13 -2.65 15.55
CA GLY A 78 -4.06 -1.70 15.33
C GLY A 78 -3.89 -1.27 13.89
N PHE A 79 -4.63 -1.87 12.95
CA PHE A 79 -4.46 -1.56 11.53
C PHE A 79 -5.64 -0.81 10.92
N GLU A 80 -6.68 -0.55 11.69
CA GLU A 80 -7.87 0.09 11.14
C GLU A 80 -7.59 1.50 10.61
N ARG A 81 -6.55 2.16 11.11
CA ARG A 81 -6.20 3.52 10.68
C ARG A 81 -5.03 3.57 9.71
N VAL A 82 -4.41 2.44 9.42
CA VAL A 82 -3.32 2.43 8.46
C VAL A 82 -3.92 2.60 7.06
N PRO A 83 -3.55 3.67 6.34
CA PRO A 83 -4.13 3.86 5.01
C PRO A 83 -3.64 2.81 4.02
N ILE A 84 -4.54 2.31 3.21
CA ILE A 84 -4.23 1.34 2.17
C ILE A 84 -4.64 1.94 0.84
N ILE A 85 -3.67 2.09 -0.07
CA ILE A 85 -3.91 2.60 -1.41
C ILE A 85 -3.84 1.43 -2.37
N ALA A 86 -4.93 1.19 -3.07
CA ALA A 86 -4.98 0.11 -4.06
C ALA A 86 -4.29 0.54 -5.35
N LEU A 87 -3.55 -0.36 -5.95
CA LEU A 87 -2.95 -0.16 -7.27
C LEU A 87 -3.67 -1.10 -8.23
N THR A 88 -4.31 -0.53 -9.24
CA THR A 88 -5.16 -1.33 -10.12
C THR A 88 -4.95 -1.00 -11.57
N ALA A 89 -4.97 -2.04 -12.41
CA ALA A 89 -4.89 -1.86 -13.87
C ALA A 89 -6.26 -1.48 -14.45
N ASN A 90 -7.32 -1.72 -13.70
CA ASN A 90 -8.67 -1.49 -14.19
C ASN A 90 -9.45 -0.59 -13.25
N VAL A 91 -9.60 0.69 -13.64
CA VAL A 91 -10.46 1.59 -12.90
C VAL A 91 -11.78 1.70 -13.65
N MET A 92 -12.25 0.56 -14.11
CA MET A 92 -13.50 0.48 -14.84
C MET A 92 -14.67 0.51 -13.88
N ARG A 93 -15.87 0.47 -14.45
CA ARG A 93 -17.07 0.47 -13.64
C ARG A 93 -17.03 -0.60 -12.56
N GLY A 94 -17.33 -0.21 -11.35
CA GLY A 94 -17.41 -1.12 -10.23
C GLY A 94 -16.12 -1.30 -9.48
N ASP A 95 -14.98 -1.04 -10.12
CA ASP A 95 -13.71 -1.25 -9.45
C ASP A 95 -13.47 -0.24 -8.34
N LYS A 96 -13.87 1.00 -8.57
CA LYS A 96 -13.74 2.01 -7.53
C LYS A 96 -14.57 1.65 -6.31
N GLU A 97 -15.80 1.23 -6.55
CA GLU A 97 -16.69 0.84 -5.46
C GLU A 97 -16.14 -0.38 -4.72
N LYS A 98 -15.66 -1.37 -5.45
CA LYS A 98 -15.07 -2.56 -4.82
C LYS A 98 -13.88 -2.20 -3.96
N THR A 99 -13.05 -1.28 -4.45
CA THR A 99 -11.88 -0.82 -3.73
C THR A 99 -12.28 -0.19 -2.41
N LEU A 100 -13.26 0.69 -2.44
CA LEU A 100 -13.71 1.37 -1.23
C LEU A 100 -14.43 0.42 -0.29
N GLU A 101 -15.24 -0.50 -0.80
CA GLU A 101 -15.95 -1.48 0.02
C GLU A 101 -14.99 -2.41 0.74
N ALA A 102 -13.86 -2.72 0.13
CA ALA A 102 -12.87 -3.58 0.76
C ALA A 102 -12.12 -2.87 1.89
N GLY A 103 -12.25 -1.55 1.96
CA GLY A 103 -11.60 -0.79 3.01
C GLY A 103 -10.39 0.00 2.56
N CYS A 104 -10.11 0.04 1.26
CA CYS A 104 -9.02 0.87 0.76
C CYS A 104 -9.37 2.33 0.94
N ASP A 105 -8.37 3.10 1.31
CA ASP A 105 -8.54 4.53 1.53
C ASP A 105 -8.39 5.33 0.25
N GLY A 106 -7.71 4.76 -0.74
CA GLY A 106 -7.54 5.40 -2.03
C GLY A 106 -7.16 4.38 -3.08
N TYR A 107 -6.99 4.84 -4.31
CA TYR A 107 -6.52 3.96 -5.38
C TYR A 107 -5.74 4.76 -6.41
N ILE A 108 -4.84 4.07 -7.11
CA ILE A 108 -4.04 4.65 -8.18
C ILE A 108 -4.13 3.70 -9.35
N GLN A 109 -4.40 4.24 -10.54
CA GLN A 109 -4.50 3.44 -11.75
C GLN A 109 -3.11 3.19 -12.33
N LYS A 110 -2.88 1.96 -12.76
CA LYS A 110 -1.67 1.61 -13.49
C LYS A 110 -1.83 2.01 -14.96
N PRO A 111 -0.77 2.33 -15.67
CA PRO A 111 0.61 2.35 -15.21
C PRO A 111 0.87 3.49 -14.25
N LEU A 112 1.78 3.26 -13.30
CA LEU A 112 2.01 4.21 -12.24
C LEU A 112 2.70 5.47 -12.75
N ASP A 113 2.13 6.61 -12.39
CA ASP A 113 2.74 7.91 -12.61
C ASP A 113 3.50 8.24 -11.33
N ILE A 114 4.80 8.51 -11.46
CA ILE A 114 5.66 8.74 -10.31
C ILE A 114 5.16 9.92 -9.46
N ASP A 115 4.82 11.02 -10.12
CA ASP A 115 4.36 12.21 -9.40
C ASP A 115 3.05 11.94 -8.69
N GLN A 116 2.13 11.23 -9.33
CA GLN A 116 0.86 10.91 -8.71
C GLN A 116 1.06 9.99 -7.51
N LEU A 117 1.92 8.97 -7.66
CA LEU A 117 2.21 8.06 -6.56
C LEU A 117 2.72 8.82 -5.34
N LEU A 118 3.68 9.69 -5.55
CA LEU A 118 4.28 10.43 -4.44
C LEU A 118 3.28 11.40 -3.81
N ARG A 119 2.44 12.05 -4.62
CA ARG A 119 1.41 12.94 -4.09
C ARG A 119 0.40 12.18 -3.24
N GLU A 120 -0.05 11.02 -3.73
CA GLU A 120 -1.04 10.26 -2.98
C GLU A 120 -0.47 9.71 -1.68
N VAL A 121 0.75 9.22 -1.73
CA VAL A 121 1.41 8.73 -0.52
C VAL A 121 1.52 9.86 0.50
N ALA A 122 1.99 11.02 0.09
CA ALA A 122 2.14 12.15 1.01
C ALA A 122 0.79 12.60 1.56
N ARG A 123 -0.23 12.61 0.71
CA ARG A 123 -1.57 13.03 1.12
C ARG A 123 -2.14 12.12 2.22
N PHE A 124 -2.03 10.83 2.04
CA PHE A 124 -2.58 9.90 3.02
C PHE A 124 -1.78 9.85 4.31
N LEU A 125 -0.47 10.03 4.21
CA LEU A 125 0.35 10.10 5.42
C LEU A 125 0.06 11.35 6.22
N SER A 126 -0.17 12.47 5.53
CA SER A 126 -0.51 13.73 6.18
C SER A 126 -1.86 13.63 6.89
N ARG A 127 -2.85 12.99 6.25
CA ARG A 127 -4.16 12.80 6.87
C ARG A 127 -4.07 11.94 8.12
N ARG A 128 -3.23 10.90 8.08
CA ARG A 128 -3.04 10.04 9.22
C ARG A 128 -2.47 10.82 10.40
N ASP A 129 -1.50 11.67 10.12
CA ASP A 129 -0.86 12.47 11.17
C ASP A 129 -1.82 13.48 11.79
N ASN A 130 -2.76 13.95 11.01
CA ASN A 130 -3.72 14.96 11.47
C ASN A 130 -4.96 14.35 12.11
N GLY A 131 -5.14 13.06 11.91
CA GLY A 131 -6.32 12.40 12.41
C GLY A 131 -6.05 11.53 13.60
#